data_410a02e79f99e6a88f229c259b8f07fd
#
_entry.id   410a02e79f99e6a88f229c259b8f07fd
#
_cell.length_a   1.000
_cell.length_b   1.000
_cell.length_c   1.000
_cell.angle_alpha   90.00
_cell.angle_beta   90.00
_cell.angle_gamma   90.00
#
_symmetry.space_group_name_H-M   'P 1'
#
loop_
_entity.id
_entity.type
_entity.pdbx_description
1 polymer ?
#
loop_
_entity_poly.entity_id
_entity_poly.type
_entity_poly.pdbx_seq_one_letter_code
_entity_poly.pdbx_strand_id
1 'polypeptide(L)'
;MDFKGSKTEEILLKSLNAELLQSFEYQYFAEVARQKGLQQVAEIFEATAANELEHARHEYEFLQGEGDLLENLRQSVNREHAQAETYYLLAADTARQEGFTEIADFFRRIAGVEAKHERNFRELLSGMENESAFKGRTVGHSAVEMSQLMLPGQANPAGFVHGGELMKLMDNAAAVAAARHAHCNVVTGLVEDITFKVPVRVGSLVIVKAKLIFASRSSMDVRVDVETEHINLGQKDVGHEHRLPALTANFVMVAVGPEGKVSSIPELILLTEEEERLFALAEERYKARKK
;
A
#
# COMPACT_ATOMS: atom_id res chain seq x y z
N MET A 1 19.84 33.45 -21.70
CA MET A 1 18.40 33.69 -21.49
C MET A 1 18.07 33.05 -20.17
N ASP A 2 17.43 33.75 -19.30
CA ASP A 2 17.00 33.21 -18.02
C ASP A 2 15.78 32.36 -18.29
N PHE A 3 15.75 31.12 -17.79
CA PHE A 3 14.62 30.19 -17.97
C PHE A 3 13.43 30.64 -17.09
N LYS A 4 13.73 31.10 -15.86
CA LYS A 4 12.70 31.60 -14.93
C LYS A 4 12.05 32.89 -15.47
N GLY A 5 10.72 32.90 -15.48
CA GLY A 5 9.90 33.96 -16.02
C GLY A 5 9.77 33.96 -17.56
N SER A 6 10.29 32.91 -18.22
CA SER A 6 10.15 32.76 -19.67
C SER A 6 8.80 32.22 -20.09
N LYS A 7 8.42 32.47 -21.35
CA LYS A 7 7.22 31.85 -21.96
C LYS A 7 7.32 30.31 -22.00
N THR A 8 8.55 29.78 -22.10
CA THR A 8 8.79 28.33 -22.09
C THR A 8 8.46 27.74 -20.72
N GLU A 9 8.84 28.40 -19.62
CA GLU A 9 8.46 27.99 -18.26
C GLU A 9 6.94 27.97 -18.08
N GLU A 10 6.25 29.03 -18.57
CA GLU A 10 4.77 29.08 -18.50
C GLU A 10 4.11 27.92 -19.27
N ILE A 11 4.65 27.59 -20.45
CA ILE A 11 4.14 26.45 -21.26
C ILE A 11 4.37 25.14 -20.54
N LEU A 12 5.58 24.91 -20.00
CA LEU A 12 5.89 23.69 -19.24
C LEU A 12 5.00 23.52 -18.01
N LEU A 13 4.72 24.59 -17.26
CA LEU A 13 3.80 24.54 -16.12
C LEU A 13 2.37 24.17 -16.53
N LYS A 14 1.90 24.68 -17.67
CA LYS A 14 0.57 24.32 -18.20
C LYS A 14 0.52 22.87 -18.68
N SER A 15 1.57 22.43 -19.36
CA SER A 15 1.71 21.06 -19.86
C SER A 15 1.74 20.08 -18.68
N LEU A 16 2.61 20.32 -17.70
CA LEU A 16 2.71 19.51 -16.48
C LEU A 16 1.33 19.29 -15.79
N ASN A 17 0.55 20.37 -15.65
CA ASN A 17 -0.78 20.24 -15.04
C ASN A 17 -1.76 19.43 -15.93
N ALA A 18 -1.65 19.55 -17.24
CA ALA A 18 -2.47 18.78 -18.17
C ALA A 18 -2.11 17.29 -18.14
N GLU A 19 -0.81 16.95 -18.19
CA GLU A 19 -0.31 15.57 -18.12
C GLU A 19 -0.71 14.88 -16.80
N LEU A 20 -0.58 15.57 -15.67
CA LEU A 20 -1.00 15.05 -14.37
C LEU A 20 -2.50 14.75 -14.32
N LEU A 21 -3.34 15.66 -14.85
CA LEU A 21 -4.79 15.45 -14.90
C LEU A 21 -5.15 14.28 -15.83
N GLN A 22 -4.53 14.21 -17.03
CA GLN A 22 -4.78 13.12 -17.98
C GLN A 22 -4.34 11.76 -17.42
N SER A 23 -3.19 11.70 -16.76
CA SER A 23 -2.73 10.48 -16.05
C SER A 23 -3.78 10.00 -15.06
N PHE A 24 -4.33 10.88 -14.24
CA PHE A 24 -5.38 10.53 -13.28
C PHE A 24 -6.69 10.10 -13.98
N GLU A 25 -7.15 10.83 -15.01
CA GLU A 25 -8.36 10.49 -15.75
C GLU A 25 -8.26 9.11 -16.39
N TYR A 26 -7.13 8.76 -17.00
CA TYR A 26 -6.92 7.45 -17.60
C TYR A 26 -6.85 6.33 -16.56
N GLN A 27 -6.28 6.55 -15.38
CA GLN A 27 -6.35 5.60 -14.27
C GLN A 27 -7.81 5.34 -13.86
N TYR A 28 -8.61 6.40 -13.72
CA TYR A 28 -10.03 6.27 -13.39
C TYR A 28 -10.82 5.54 -14.48
N PHE A 29 -10.55 5.84 -15.77
CA PHE A 29 -11.18 5.14 -16.89
C PHE A 29 -10.79 3.66 -16.94
N ALA A 30 -9.57 3.32 -16.57
CA ALA A 30 -9.13 1.93 -16.44
C ALA A 30 -9.92 1.18 -15.35
N GLU A 31 -10.15 1.80 -14.19
CA GLU A 31 -10.99 1.22 -13.14
C GLU A 31 -12.43 0.97 -13.61
N VAL A 32 -13.03 1.95 -14.30
CA VAL A 32 -14.38 1.81 -14.87
C VAL A 32 -14.42 0.70 -15.91
N ALA A 33 -13.40 0.57 -16.76
CA ALA A 33 -13.31 -0.49 -17.75
C ALA A 33 -13.22 -1.88 -17.08
N ARG A 34 -12.44 -2.04 -16.01
CA ARG A 34 -12.36 -3.27 -15.21
C ARG A 34 -13.69 -3.66 -14.59
N GLN A 35 -14.41 -2.71 -14.01
CA GLN A 35 -15.73 -2.95 -13.43
C GLN A 35 -16.73 -3.46 -14.48
N LYS A 36 -16.52 -3.14 -15.77
CA LYS A 36 -17.32 -3.62 -16.89
C LYS A 36 -16.78 -4.89 -17.55
N GLY A 37 -15.71 -5.51 -17.01
CA GLY A 37 -15.09 -6.71 -17.60
C GLY A 37 -14.27 -6.44 -18.87
N LEU A 38 -13.93 -5.18 -19.17
CA LEU A 38 -13.20 -4.77 -20.39
C LEU A 38 -11.69 -4.70 -20.11
N GLN A 39 -11.07 -5.82 -19.78
CA GLN A 39 -9.68 -5.89 -19.31
C GLN A 39 -8.67 -5.25 -20.28
N GLN A 40 -8.75 -5.56 -21.59
CA GLN A 40 -7.83 -5.00 -22.59
C GLN A 40 -7.94 -3.47 -22.70
N VAL A 41 -9.15 -2.92 -22.54
CA VAL A 41 -9.38 -1.48 -22.52
C VAL A 41 -8.75 -0.85 -21.29
N ALA A 42 -8.89 -1.49 -20.13
CA ALA A 42 -8.27 -1.06 -18.90
C ALA A 42 -6.73 -1.02 -18.99
N GLU A 43 -6.12 -2.06 -19.55
CA GLU A 43 -4.66 -2.14 -19.74
C GLU A 43 -4.12 -1.02 -20.66
N ILE A 44 -4.85 -0.68 -21.71
CA ILE A 44 -4.46 0.43 -22.60
C ILE A 44 -4.53 1.77 -21.85
N PHE A 45 -5.59 2.01 -21.09
CA PHE A 45 -5.70 3.22 -20.27
C PHE A 45 -4.60 3.31 -19.22
N GLU A 46 -4.25 2.21 -18.56
CA GLU A 46 -3.17 2.19 -17.56
C GLU A 46 -1.80 2.47 -18.18
N ALA A 47 -1.51 1.84 -19.32
CA ALA A 47 -0.26 2.08 -20.03
C ALA A 47 -0.15 3.56 -20.48
N THR A 48 -1.27 4.14 -20.97
CA THR A 48 -1.30 5.55 -21.34
C THR A 48 -1.11 6.44 -20.11
N ALA A 49 -1.82 6.17 -19.01
CA ALA A 49 -1.67 6.92 -17.75
C ALA A 49 -0.23 6.93 -17.24
N ALA A 50 0.48 5.79 -17.36
CA ALA A 50 1.89 5.69 -16.98
C ALA A 50 2.79 6.56 -17.88
N ASN A 51 2.50 6.65 -19.17
CA ASN A 51 3.24 7.50 -20.10
C ASN A 51 3.03 9.00 -19.78
N GLU A 52 1.79 9.43 -19.52
CA GLU A 52 1.51 10.82 -19.15
C GLU A 52 2.18 11.21 -17.83
N LEU A 53 2.24 10.28 -16.87
CA LEU A 53 2.98 10.52 -15.62
C LEU A 53 4.48 10.65 -15.86
N GLU A 54 5.04 9.90 -16.81
CA GLU A 54 6.46 10.00 -17.20
C GLU A 54 6.75 11.33 -17.89
N HIS A 55 5.85 11.82 -18.77
CA HIS A 55 5.95 13.14 -19.37
C HIS A 55 5.95 14.23 -18.28
N ALA A 56 4.98 14.17 -17.36
CA ALA A 56 4.90 15.10 -16.23
C ALA A 56 6.17 15.10 -15.38
N ARG A 57 6.80 13.93 -15.15
CA ARG A 57 8.05 13.82 -14.40
C ARG A 57 9.19 14.57 -15.11
N HIS A 58 9.36 14.37 -16.40
CA HIS A 58 10.39 15.06 -17.17
C HIS A 58 10.18 16.59 -17.20
N GLU A 59 8.94 17.04 -17.37
CA GLU A 59 8.60 18.45 -17.32
C GLU A 59 8.89 19.07 -15.96
N TYR A 60 8.59 18.34 -14.87
CA TYR A 60 8.91 18.77 -13.52
C TYR A 60 10.42 18.87 -13.29
N GLU A 61 11.22 17.93 -13.82
CA GLU A 61 12.67 17.96 -13.76
C GLU A 61 13.24 19.22 -14.42
N PHE A 62 12.68 19.66 -15.56
CA PHE A 62 13.06 20.92 -16.20
C PHE A 62 12.70 22.17 -15.37
N LEU A 63 11.58 22.11 -14.65
CA LEU A 63 11.07 23.25 -13.87
C LEU A 63 11.78 23.40 -12.52
N GLN A 64 12.06 22.33 -11.83
CA GLN A 64 12.55 22.32 -10.44
C GLN A 64 13.99 21.82 -10.30
N GLY A 65 14.50 21.06 -11.28
CA GLY A 65 15.75 20.32 -11.14
C GLY A 65 15.65 19.18 -10.12
N GLU A 66 16.80 18.63 -9.73
CA GLU A 66 16.83 17.52 -8.76
C GLU A 66 16.44 17.93 -7.33
N GLY A 67 16.59 19.20 -7.00
CA GLY A 67 16.27 19.76 -5.69
C GLY A 67 17.12 19.19 -4.54
N ASP A 68 17.13 19.88 -3.40
CA ASP A 68 17.69 19.36 -2.17
C ASP A 68 16.60 18.60 -1.38
N LEU A 69 16.87 17.36 -0.96
CA LEU A 69 15.91 16.53 -0.26
C LEU A 69 15.40 17.16 1.05
N LEU A 70 16.28 17.81 1.82
CA LEU A 70 15.89 18.51 3.05
C LEU A 70 14.97 19.70 2.75
N GLU A 71 15.27 20.44 1.69
CA GLU A 71 14.42 21.55 1.25
C GLU A 71 13.07 21.04 0.73
N ASN A 72 13.04 19.95 -0.02
CA ASN A 72 11.81 19.31 -0.47
C ASN A 72 10.95 18.86 0.72
N LEU A 73 11.55 18.29 1.78
CA LEU A 73 10.84 17.93 3.00
C LEU A 73 10.28 19.16 3.72
N ARG A 74 11.06 20.26 3.83
CA ARG A 74 10.56 21.51 4.43
C ARG A 74 9.37 22.08 3.67
N GLN A 75 9.46 22.10 2.35
CA GLN A 75 8.36 22.56 1.49
C GLN A 75 7.14 21.66 1.63
N SER A 76 7.32 20.33 1.73
CA SER A 76 6.22 19.40 1.96
C SER A 76 5.54 19.68 3.31
N VAL A 77 6.29 19.79 4.41
CA VAL A 77 5.72 20.17 5.72
C VAL A 77 4.89 21.42 5.63
N ASN A 78 5.41 22.48 4.99
CA ASN A 78 4.71 23.76 4.89
C ASN A 78 3.44 23.66 4.02
N ARG A 79 3.47 22.88 2.96
CA ARG A 79 2.33 22.66 2.05
C ARG A 79 1.22 21.91 2.76
N GLU A 80 1.53 20.77 3.38
CA GLU A 80 0.57 19.96 4.10
C GLU A 80 -0.07 20.75 5.27
N HIS A 81 0.74 21.51 6.00
CA HIS A 81 0.23 22.39 7.05
C HIS A 81 -0.79 23.41 6.50
N ALA A 82 -0.46 24.09 5.41
CA ALA A 82 -1.36 25.07 4.80
C ALA A 82 -2.65 24.41 4.27
N GLN A 83 -2.57 23.21 3.74
CA GLN A 83 -3.72 22.43 3.26
C GLN A 83 -4.60 21.97 4.42
N ALA A 84 -4.02 21.44 5.49
CA ALA A 84 -4.75 20.97 6.67
C ALA A 84 -5.44 22.08 7.44
N GLU A 85 -4.72 23.16 7.74
CA GLU A 85 -5.18 24.20 8.67
C GLU A 85 -5.93 25.35 7.99
N THR A 86 -5.79 25.50 6.67
CA THR A 86 -6.40 26.65 5.97
C THR A 86 -7.23 26.22 4.77
N TYR A 87 -6.63 25.60 3.77
CA TYR A 87 -7.25 25.41 2.47
C TYR A 87 -8.49 24.51 2.53
N TYR A 88 -8.37 23.31 3.07
CA TYR A 88 -9.48 22.35 3.11
C TYR A 88 -10.55 22.73 4.14
N LEU A 89 -10.19 23.41 5.23
CA LEU A 89 -11.19 23.92 6.18
C LEU A 89 -12.04 25.04 5.56
N LEU A 90 -11.41 25.97 4.83
CA LEU A 90 -12.12 27.01 4.10
C LEU A 90 -13.00 26.42 2.98
N ALA A 91 -12.49 25.44 2.23
CA ALA A 91 -13.25 24.74 1.20
C ALA A 91 -14.48 24.01 1.80
N ALA A 92 -14.30 23.36 2.95
CA ALA A 92 -15.40 22.71 3.68
C ALA A 92 -16.48 23.69 4.13
N ASP A 93 -16.08 24.85 4.67
CA ASP A 93 -17.02 25.88 5.10
C ASP A 93 -17.75 26.50 3.92
N THR A 94 -17.07 26.76 2.80
CA THR A 94 -17.67 27.24 1.55
C THR A 94 -18.69 26.24 1.02
N ALA A 95 -18.32 24.95 0.89
CA ALA A 95 -19.24 23.92 0.43
C ALA A 95 -20.48 23.78 1.34
N ARG A 96 -20.31 23.95 2.65
CA ARG A 96 -21.44 23.91 3.60
C ARG A 96 -22.37 25.11 3.44
N GLN A 97 -21.81 26.31 3.22
CA GLN A 97 -22.60 27.52 2.96
C GLN A 97 -23.42 27.44 1.67
N GLU A 98 -22.86 26.75 0.64
CA GLU A 98 -23.52 26.49 -0.63
C GLU A 98 -24.50 25.31 -0.59
N GLY A 99 -24.59 24.57 0.54
CA GLY A 99 -25.51 23.46 0.73
C GLY A 99 -24.96 22.09 0.32
N PHE A 100 -23.70 22.00 -0.07
CA PHE A 100 -23.02 20.74 -0.46
C PHE A 100 -22.42 20.01 0.75
N THR A 101 -23.27 19.48 1.62
CA THR A 101 -22.87 18.90 2.92
C THR A 101 -21.90 17.72 2.76
N GLU A 102 -22.14 16.82 1.79
CA GLU A 102 -21.26 15.67 1.55
C GLU A 102 -19.85 16.10 1.09
N ILE A 103 -19.77 17.13 0.25
CA ILE A 103 -18.49 17.71 -0.19
C ILE A 103 -17.79 18.40 0.97
N ALA A 104 -18.53 19.11 1.83
CA ALA A 104 -17.96 19.73 3.01
C ALA A 104 -17.36 18.71 3.99
N ASP A 105 -18.05 17.60 4.21
CA ASP A 105 -17.56 16.51 5.07
C ASP A 105 -16.35 15.78 4.43
N PHE A 106 -16.34 15.66 3.10
CA PHE A 106 -15.18 15.15 2.35
C PHE A 106 -13.95 16.05 2.56
N PHE A 107 -14.06 17.36 2.39
CA PHE A 107 -12.94 18.28 2.62
C PHE A 107 -12.43 18.26 4.07
N ARG A 108 -13.30 18.10 5.06
CA ARG A 108 -12.87 17.95 6.46
C ARG A 108 -12.08 16.67 6.70
N ARG A 109 -12.46 15.56 6.07
CA ARG A 109 -11.66 14.32 6.13
C ARG A 109 -10.30 14.51 5.48
N ILE A 110 -10.23 15.17 4.31
CA ILE A 110 -8.94 15.48 3.68
C ILE A 110 -8.07 16.31 4.62
N ALA A 111 -8.59 17.39 5.22
CA ALA A 111 -7.82 18.18 6.17
C ALA A 111 -7.18 17.32 7.29
N GLY A 112 -7.90 16.32 7.80
CA GLY A 112 -7.38 15.36 8.78
C GLY A 112 -6.24 14.48 8.22
N VAL A 113 -6.32 14.09 6.95
CA VAL A 113 -5.28 13.32 6.26
C VAL A 113 -4.03 14.18 6.06
N GLU A 114 -4.18 15.42 5.58
CA GLU A 114 -3.06 16.33 5.37
C GLU A 114 -2.33 16.69 6.68
N ALA A 115 -3.06 16.83 7.79
CA ALA A 115 -2.46 17.00 9.12
C ALA A 115 -1.60 15.78 9.53
N LYS A 116 -1.92 14.59 9.05
CA LYS A 116 -1.11 13.40 9.26
C LYS A 116 0.12 13.40 8.36
N HIS A 117 -0.02 13.77 7.08
CA HIS A 117 1.11 13.91 6.16
C HIS A 117 2.12 14.92 6.71
N GLU A 118 1.66 16.07 7.21
CA GLU A 118 2.50 17.06 7.86
C GLU A 118 3.32 16.46 9.00
N ARG A 119 2.68 15.73 9.92
CA ARG A 119 3.38 15.09 11.05
C ARG A 119 4.45 14.11 10.55
N ASN A 120 4.12 13.27 9.59
CA ASN A 120 5.06 12.30 9.03
C ASN A 120 6.28 12.98 8.38
N PHE A 121 6.06 14.01 7.57
CA PHE A 121 7.16 14.77 6.96
C PHE A 121 7.98 15.54 7.98
N ARG A 122 7.36 16.07 9.03
CA ARG A 122 8.06 16.75 10.13
C ARG A 122 8.94 15.81 10.93
N GLU A 123 8.50 14.59 11.19
CA GLU A 123 9.30 13.55 11.85
C GLU A 123 10.49 13.14 10.99
N LEU A 124 10.29 12.95 9.67
CA LEU A 124 11.37 12.66 8.71
C LEU A 124 12.40 13.79 8.69
N LEU A 125 11.95 15.04 8.56
CA LEU A 125 12.81 16.20 8.55
C LEU A 125 13.64 16.31 9.83
N SER A 126 13.01 16.17 10.99
CA SER A 126 13.70 16.18 12.29
C SER A 126 14.71 15.05 12.41
N GLY A 127 14.38 13.84 11.94
CA GLY A 127 15.29 12.70 11.92
C GLY A 127 16.53 12.95 11.06
N MET A 128 16.36 13.55 9.90
CA MET A 128 17.46 13.88 8.98
C MET A 128 18.32 15.06 9.48
N GLU A 129 17.72 16.11 10.03
CA GLU A 129 18.45 17.26 10.59
C GLU A 129 19.28 16.90 11.81
N ASN A 130 18.87 15.92 12.60
CA ASN A 130 19.58 15.50 13.80
C ASN A 130 20.48 14.27 13.58
N GLU A 131 20.69 13.85 12.34
CA GLU A 131 21.43 12.62 11.97
C GLU A 131 20.95 11.37 12.74
N SER A 132 19.74 11.42 13.29
CA SER A 132 19.16 10.28 13.99
C SER A 132 18.57 9.31 12.97
N ALA A 133 18.95 8.04 13.06
CA ALA A 133 18.36 7.01 12.20
C ALA A 133 16.84 7.01 12.36
N PHE A 134 16.12 7.05 11.25
CA PHE A 134 14.67 6.92 11.23
C PHE A 134 14.26 5.61 11.92
N LYS A 135 13.52 5.68 13.01
CA LYS A 135 13.29 4.52 13.90
C LYS A 135 12.15 3.60 13.44
N GLY A 136 11.32 4.07 12.55
CA GLY A 136 10.15 3.34 12.07
C GLY A 136 10.28 2.84 10.64
N ARG A 137 9.36 1.94 10.24
CA ARG A 137 9.23 1.43 8.86
C ARG A 137 7.77 1.40 8.45
N THR A 138 7.49 1.79 7.22
CA THR A 138 6.14 1.75 6.67
C THR A 138 5.68 0.32 6.43
N VAL A 139 4.37 0.12 6.35
CA VAL A 139 3.77 -1.17 5.96
C VAL A 139 4.31 -1.61 4.60
N GLY A 140 4.37 -0.71 3.62
CA GLY A 140 4.86 -0.98 2.27
C GLY A 140 6.33 -1.41 2.23
N HIS A 141 7.19 -0.93 3.14
CA HIS A 141 8.61 -1.30 3.20
C HIS A 141 8.83 -2.81 3.34
N SER A 142 8.00 -3.48 4.09
CA SER A 142 8.13 -4.91 4.41
C SER A 142 7.09 -5.80 3.72
N ALA A 143 6.12 -5.22 3.02
CA ALA A 143 5.11 -5.98 2.30
C ALA A 143 5.72 -6.97 1.28
N VAL A 144 5.06 -8.10 1.12
CA VAL A 144 5.51 -9.22 0.26
C VAL A 144 4.37 -9.68 -0.60
N GLU A 145 4.63 -9.88 -1.87
CA GLU A 145 3.78 -10.65 -2.78
C GLU A 145 4.59 -11.82 -3.35
N MET A 146 4.01 -13.02 -3.30
CA MET A 146 4.59 -14.25 -3.84
C MET A 146 3.54 -14.95 -4.69
N SER A 147 3.96 -15.53 -5.82
CA SER A 147 3.06 -16.30 -6.68
C SER A 147 3.62 -17.70 -6.90
N GLN A 148 2.73 -18.69 -6.85
CA GLN A 148 3.11 -20.09 -7.11
C GLN A 148 2.03 -20.84 -7.88
N LEU A 149 2.44 -21.56 -8.93
CA LEU A 149 1.58 -22.51 -9.63
C LEU A 149 1.40 -23.76 -8.76
N MET A 150 0.16 -24.20 -8.55
CA MET A 150 -0.16 -25.37 -7.77
C MET A 150 -0.01 -26.65 -8.59
N LEU A 151 0.90 -27.52 -8.16
CA LEU A 151 1.27 -28.75 -8.87
C LEU A 151 0.46 -29.97 -8.37
N PRO A 152 0.35 -31.05 -9.18
CA PRO A 152 -0.39 -32.26 -8.80
C PRO A 152 0.08 -32.91 -7.49
N GLY A 153 1.37 -32.84 -7.15
CA GLY A 153 1.91 -33.35 -5.89
C GLY A 153 1.43 -32.64 -4.62
N GLN A 154 0.73 -31.53 -4.76
CA GLN A 154 0.18 -30.73 -3.66
C GLN A 154 -1.34 -31.00 -3.46
N ALA A 155 -1.89 -31.98 -4.22
CA ALA A 155 -3.31 -32.31 -4.18
C ALA A 155 -3.68 -33.15 -2.96
N ASN A 156 -4.84 -32.88 -2.40
CA ASN A 156 -5.50 -33.77 -1.46
C ASN A 156 -6.31 -34.87 -2.20
N PRO A 157 -6.82 -35.88 -1.51
CA PRO A 157 -7.59 -36.96 -2.16
C PRO A 157 -8.84 -36.50 -2.93
N ALA A 158 -9.36 -35.29 -2.64
CA ALA A 158 -10.49 -34.70 -3.34
C ALA A 158 -10.12 -33.92 -4.61
N GLY A 159 -8.83 -33.87 -4.97
CA GLY A 159 -8.33 -33.20 -6.18
C GLY A 159 -8.13 -31.66 -6.03
N PHE A 160 -8.19 -31.15 -4.81
CA PHE A 160 -7.86 -29.76 -4.51
C PHE A 160 -6.49 -29.64 -3.85
N VAL A 161 -5.91 -28.45 -3.85
CA VAL A 161 -4.66 -28.18 -3.12
C VAL A 161 -4.87 -28.42 -1.63
N HIS A 162 -3.93 -29.15 -1.02
CA HIS A 162 -4.00 -29.43 0.41
C HIS A 162 -3.87 -28.14 1.22
N GLY A 163 -4.78 -27.92 2.19
CA GLY A 163 -4.77 -26.70 3.02
C GLY A 163 -3.45 -26.45 3.73
N GLY A 164 -2.73 -27.51 4.12
CA GLY A 164 -1.39 -27.40 4.71
C GLY A 164 -0.33 -26.81 3.75
N GLU A 165 -0.42 -27.10 2.44
CA GLU A 165 0.47 -26.48 1.45
C GLU A 165 0.20 -24.97 1.33
N LEU A 166 -1.06 -24.56 1.33
CA LEU A 166 -1.41 -23.13 1.33
C LEU A 166 -0.94 -22.43 2.60
N MET A 167 -1.13 -23.05 3.76
CA MET A 167 -0.66 -22.51 5.04
C MET A 167 0.88 -22.36 5.08
N LYS A 168 1.62 -23.31 4.51
CA LYS A 168 3.08 -23.21 4.39
C LYS A 168 3.51 -22.02 3.55
N LEU A 169 2.82 -21.73 2.44
CA LEU A 169 3.08 -20.55 1.62
C LEU A 169 2.77 -19.26 2.39
N MET A 170 1.68 -19.26 3.14
CA MET A 170 1.29 -18.11 3.96
C MET A 170 2.32 -17.84 5.08
N ASP A 171 2.78 -18.89 5.76
CA ASP A 171 3.80 -18.80 6.80
C ASP A 171 5.12 -18.26 6.25
N ASN A 172 5.56 -18.75 5.08
CA ASN A 172 6.75 -18.23 4.39
C ASN A 172 6.61 -16.74 4.05
N ALA A 173 5.48 -16.32 3.52
CA ALA A 173 5.23 -14.91 3.18
C ALA A 173 5.21 -14.03 4.44
N ALA A 174 4.57 -14.50 5.52
CA ALA A 174 4.55 -13.82 6.81
C ALA A 174 5.96 -13.68 7.40
N ALA A 175 6.75 -14.76 7.35
CA ALA A 175 8.13 -14.75 7.84
C ALA A 175 9.02 -13.77 7.05
N VAL A 176 8.89 -13.71 5.74
CA VAL A 176 9.64 -12.76 4.91
C VAL A 176 9.24 -11.32 5.23
N ALA A 177 7.94 -11.03 5.33
CA ALA A 177 7.47 -9.69 5.68
C ALA A 177 7.97 -9.26 7.08
N ALA A 178 7.86 -10.13 8.07
CA ALA A 178 8.34 -9.88 9.42
C ALA A 178 9.88 -9.71 9.49
N ALA A 179 10.64 -10.56 8.80
CA ALA A 179 12.10 -10.46 8.76
C ALA A 179 12.59 -9.17 8.07
N ARG A 180 11.93 -8.74 6.99
CA ARG A 180 12.20 -7.44 6.34
C ARG A 180 11.96 -6.28 7.29
N HIS A 181 10.90 -6.35 8.09
CA HIS A 181 10.60 -5.29 9.07
C HIS A 181 11.57 -5.31 10.24
N ALA A 182 11.84 -6.47 10.84
CA ALA A 182 12.65 -6.60 12.05
C ALA A 182 14.16 -6.56 11.80
N HIS A 183 14.63 -6.89 10.59
CA HIS A 183 16.05 -7.12 10.23
C HIS A 183 16.75 -8.14 11.13
N CYS A 184 16.04 -9.12 11.61
CA CYS A 184 16.58 -10.24 12.39
C CYS A 184 15.77 -11.51 12.09
N ASN A 185 16.18 -12.64 12.68
CA ASN A 185 15.40 -13.87 12.58
C ASN A 185 14.02 -13.69 13.23
N VAL A 186 13.05 -14.37 12.66
CA VAL A 186 11.68 -14.38 13.18
C VAL A 186 11.16 -15.81 13.28
N VAL A 187 10.25 -16.03 14.22
CA VAL A 187 9.57 -17.31 14.38
C VAL A 187 8.07 -17.08 14.45
N THR A 188 7.31 -18.01 13.91
CA THR A 188 5.85 -18.01 14.02
C THR A 188 5.45 -18.44 15.44
N GLY A 189 4.85 -17.53 16.18
CA GLY A 189 4.37 -17.80 17.54
C GLY A 189 2.91 -18.28 17.58
N LEU A 190 2.07 -17.77 16.67
CA LEU A 190 0.64 -18.07 16.64
C LEU A 190 0.06 -17.79 15.26
N VAL A 191 -0.95 -18.53 14.86
CA VAL A 191 -1.75 -18.25 13.66
C VAL A 191 -3.22 -18.15 14.07
N GLU A 192 -3.85 -17.04 13.72
CA GLU A 192 -5.23 -16.71 14.10
C GLU A 192 -6.09 -16.43 12.86
N ASP A 193 -7.41 -16.55 13.04
CA ASP A 193 -8.43 -16.14 12.07
C ASP A 193 -8.25 -16.76 10.68
N ILE A 194 -7.84 -18.04 10.63
CA ILE A 194 -7.71 -18.75 9.35
C ILE A 194 -9.09 -18.97 8.76
N THR A 195 -9.34 -18.35 7.60
CA THR A 195 -10.61 -18.50 6.90
C THR A 195 -10.38 -18.99 5.47
N PHE A 196 -10.90 -20.17 5.15
CA PHE A 196 -10.95 -20.71 3.79
C PHE A 196 -12.23 -20.24 3.11
N LYS A 197 -12.13 -19.51 2.01
CA LYS A 197 -13.28 -18.91 1.29
C LYS A 197 -13.68 -19.76 0.09
N VAL A 198 -12.69 -20.16 -0.72
CA VAL A 198 -12.91 -21.03 -1.89
C VAL A 198 -11.81 -22.09 -1.96
N PRO A 199 -12.14 -23.29 -2.50
CA PRO A 199 -11.17 -24.34 -2.70
C PRO A 199 -10.22 -23.97 -3.86
N VAL A 200 -8.91 -24.18 -3.65
CA VAL A 200 -7.87 -23.95 -4.67
C VAL A 200 -7.67 -25.25 -5.47
N ARG A 201 -7.72 -25.16 -6.81
CA ARG A 201 -7.53 -26.32 -7.69
C ARG A 201 -6.06 -26.48 -8.05
N VAL A 202 -5.66 -27.71 -8.33
CA VAL A 202 -4.38 -28.00 -8.99
C VAL A 202 -4.35 -27.33 -10.37
N GLY A 203 -3.21 -26.73 -10.73
CA GLY A 203 -3.06 -25.95 -11.96
C GLY A 203 -3.48 -24.48 -11.83
N SER A 204 -4.03 -24.05 -10.69
CA SER A 204 -4.25 -22.63 -10.43
C SER A 204 -2.96 -21.93 -10.02
N LEU A 205 -2.86 -20.64 -10.36
CA LEU A 205 -1.87 -19.74 -9.78
C LEU A 205 -2.39 -19.24 -8.44
N VAL A 206 -1.59 -19.38 -7.41
CA VAL A 206 -1.86 -18.83 -6.06
C VAL A 206 -1.00 -17.61 -5.85
N ILE A 207 -1.60 -16.49 -5.48
CA ILE A 207 -0.95 -15.23 -5.15
C ILE A 207 -1.12 -15.00 -3.65
N VAL A 208 0.01 -14.88 -2.93
CA VAL A 208 0.05 -14.69 -1.48
C VAL A 208 0.57 -13.30 -1.19
N LYS A 209 -0.22 -12.47 -0.52
CA LYS A 209 0.12 -11.10 -0.14
C LYS A 209 0.22 -11.01 1.37
N ALA A 210 1.39 -10.61 1.88
CA ALA A 210 1.64 -10.46 3.31
C ALA A 210 2.05 -9.02 3.64
N LYS A 211 1.43 -8.45 4.67
CA LYS A 211 1.76 -7.12 5.20
C LYS A 211 1.62 -7.08 6.71
N LEU A 212 2.50 -6.31 7.36
CA LEU A 212 2.35 -6.04 8.78
C LEU A 212 1.10 -5.18 9.01
N ILE A 213 0.36 -5.53 10.05
CA ILE A 213 -0.81 -4.76 10.52
C ILE A 213 -0.63 -4.26 11.95
N PHE A 214 0.36 -4.78 12.68
CA PHE A 214 0.70 -4.33 14.02
C PHE A 214 2.15 -4.69 14.35
N ALA A 215 2.81 -3.84 15.13
CA ALA A 215 4.11 -4.09 15.71
C ALA A 215 4.11 -3.68 17.19
N SER A 216 4.55 -4.59 18.06
CA SER A 216 4.83 -4.31 19.47
C SER A 216 6.35 -4.16 19.66
N ARG A 217 6.82 -4.24 20.90
CA ARG A 217 8.26 -4.21 21.17
C ARG A 217 9.06 -5.33 20.46
N SER A 218 8.47 -6.51 20.28
CA SER A 218 9.18 -7.70 19.83
C SER A 218 8.32 -8.70 19.04
N SER A 219 7.05 -8.43 18.88
CA SER A 219 6.15 -9.24 18.08
C SER A 219 5.41 -8.40 17.04
N MET A 220 5.09 -8.99 15.93
CA MET A 220 4.41 -8.39 14.77
C MET A 220 3.20 -9.24 14.42
N ASP A 221 2.06 -8.61 14.17
CA ASP A 221 0.94 -9.29 13.53
C ASP A 221 1.02 -9.03 12.03
N VAL A 222 1.11 -10.10 11.25
CA VAL A 222 1.19 -10.07 9.79
C VAL A 222 -0.12 -10.62 9.22
N ARG A 223 -0.83 -9.80 8.48
CA ARG A 223 -1.98 -10.26 7.70
C ARG A 223 -1.50 -10.88 6.41
N VAL A 224 -2.01 -12.07 6.11
CA VAL A 224 -1.74 -12.78 4.86
C VAL A 224 -3.06 -13.05 4.15
N ASP A 225 -3.20 -12.51 2.95
CA ASP A 225 -4.32 -12.74 2.06
C ASP A 225 -3.84 -13.59 0.87
N VAL A 226 -4.62 -14.61 0.51
CA VAL A 226 -4.34 -15.52 -0.60
C VAL A 226 -5.44 -15.40 -1.64
N GLU A 227 -5.03 -15.15 -2.86
CA GLU A 227 -5.90 -15.17 -4.04
C GLU A 227 -5.57 -16.39 -4.91
N THR A 228 -6.54 -16.89 -5.61
CA THR A 228 -6.37 -17.96 -6.60
C THR A 228 -6.83 -17.48 -7.97
N GLU A 229 -6.04 -17.77 -8.97
CA GLU A 229 -6.33 -17.48 -10.38
C GLU A 229 -6.30 -18.79 -11.16
N HIS A 230 -7.39 -19.09 -11.87
CA HIS A 230 -7.47 -20.30 -12.68
C HIS A 230 -6.91 -20.01 -14.09
N ILE A 231 -5.76 -20.62 -14.40
CA ILE A 231 -5.11 -20.45 -15.71
C ILE A 231 -5.74 -21.45 -16.69
N ASN A 232 -6.70 -21.01 -17.51
CA ASN A 232 -7.30 -21.84 -18.55
C ASN A 232 -6.41 -21.85 -19.81
N LEU A 233 -5.59 -22.89 -19.95
CA LEU A 233 -4.83 -23.14 -21.16
C LEU A 233 -5.73 -23.87 -22.19
N GLY A 234 -6.43 -23.14 -23.06
CA GLY A 234 -7.08 -23.73 -24.22
C GLY A 234 -8.59 -23.69 -24.34
N GLN A 235 -9.34 -23.06 -23.46
CA GLN A 235 -10.75 -22.76 -23.69
C GLN A 235 -10.90 -21.36 -24.26
N LYS A 236 -11.47 -21.25 -25.48
CA LYS A 236 -11.95 -19.99 -26.04
C LYS A 236 -13.13 -19.52 -25.19
N ASP A 237 -13.10 -18.25 -24.78
CA ASP A 237 -14.23 -17.55 -24.15
C ASP A 237 -14.58 -17.88 -22.67
N VAL A 238 -13.58 -17.98 -21.79
CA VAL A 238 -13.83 -17.53 -20.42
C VAL A 238 -12.87 -16.36 -20.23
N GLY A 239 -13.40 -15.15 -20.12
CA GLY A 239 -12.63 -13.92 -19.95
C GLY A 239 -11.56 -14.10 -18.88
N HIS A 240 -10.45 -13.40 -19.00
CA HIS A 240 -9.38 -13.37 -18.00
C HIS A 240 -9.99 -13.00 -16.65
N GLU A 241 -10.46 -13.95 -15.92
CA GLU A 241 -11.26 -13.71 -14.76
C GLU A 241 -10.93 -14.70 -13.73
N HIS A 242 -10.69 -14.16 -12.85
CA HIS A 242 -10.96 -13.61 -11.57
C HIS A 242 -9.98 -14.17 -10.58
N ARG A 243 -9.11 -13.32 -10.11
CA ARG A 243 -8.45 -13.57 -8.86
C ARG A 243 -9.52 -13.61 -7.80
N LEU A 244 -9.78 -14.78 -7.26
CA LEU A 244 -10.75 -14.99 -6.19
C LEU A 244 -10.03 -15.02 -4.86
N PRO A 245 -10.52 -14.31 -3.84
CA PRO A 245 -9.97 -14.42 -2.50
C PRO A 245 -10.20 -15.85 -1.98
N ALA A 246 -9.10 -16.59 -1.77
CA ALA A 246 -9.13 -17.99 -1.39
C ALA A 246 -8.99 -18.22 0.12
N LEU A 247 -8.02 -17.55 0.75
CA LEU A 247 -7.78 -17.66 2.20
C LEU A 247 -7.36 -16.32 2.76
N THR A 248 -7.55 -16.18 4.07
CA THR A 248 -6.95 -15.11 4.87
C THR A 248 -6.57 -15.64 6.24
N ALA A 249 -5.47 -15.12 6.81
CA ALA A 249 -5.07 -15.41 8.18
C ALA A 249 -4.22 -14.29 8.76
N ASN A 250 -4.07 -14.25 10.09
CA ASN A 250 -3.17 -13.39 10.81
C ASN A 250 -2.06 -14.24 11.47
N PHE A 251 -0.82 -13.91 11.22
CA PHE A 251 0.35 -14.57 11.79
C PHE A 251 1.01 -13.67 12.83
N VAL A 252 1.17 -14.19 14.04
CA VAL A 252 1.94 -13.51 15.08
C VAL A 252 3.39 -13.97 14.98
N MET A 253 4.24 -13.09 14.51
CA MET A 253 5.67 -13.33 14.33
C MET A 253 6.45 -12.71 15.50
N VAL A 254 7.43 -13.43 16.00
CA VAL A 254 8.30 -12.96 17.10
C VAL A 254 9.72 -12.80 16.61
N ALA A 255 10.29 -11.62 16.86
CA ALA A 255 11.66 -11.31 16.51
C ALA A 255 12.64 -11.97 17.49
N VAL A 256 13.62 -12.71 16.94
CA VAL A 256 14.58 -13.47 17.69
C VAL A 256 15.99 -13.04 17.29
N GLY A 257 16.70 -12.46 18.24
CA GLY A 257 18.09 -12.03 18.06
C GLY A 257 19.10 -13.19 18.24
N PRO A 258 20.39 -12.85 18.27
CA PRO A 258 21.45 -13.80 18.61
C PRO A 258 21.15 -14.54 19.91
N GLU A 259 21.54 -15.80 20.00
CA GLU A 259 21.32 -16.66 21.19
C GLU A 259 19.83 -17.01 21.48
N GLY A 260 18.92 -16.80 20.52
CA GLY A 260 17.50 -17.12 20.71
C GLY A 260 16.74 -16.18 21.65
N LYS A 261 17.31 -15.06 22.04
CA LYS A 261 16.63 -14.04 22.85
C LYS A 261 15.74 -13.16 22.01
N VAL A 262 14.62 -12.75 22.58
CA VAL A 262 13.67 -11.83 21.95
C VAL A 262 14.35 -10.49 21.63
N SER A 263 14.18 -10.00 20.39
CA SER A 263 14.79 -8.76 19.89
C SER A 263 13.74 -7.64 19.79
N SER A 264 14.18 -6.40 20.00
CA SER A 264 13.32 -5.24 19.70
C SER A 264 13.23 -5.01 18.21
N ILE A 265 12.10 -4.49 17.76
CA ILE A 265 11.80 -4.22 16.35
C ILE A 265 11.48 -2.73 16.15
N PRO A 266 11.66 -2.20 14.92
CA PRO A 266 11.25 -0.85 14.57
C PRO A 266 9.74 -0.64 14.75
N GLU A 267 9.33 0.60 14.97
CA GLU A 267 7.92 0.98 14.98
C GLU A 267 7.29 0.84 13.58
N LEU A 268 6.01 0.52 13.53
CA LEU A 268 5.26 0.46 12.28
C LEU A 268 4.64 1.84 11.99
N ILE A 269 5.01 2.42 10.84
CA ILE A 269 4.50 3.70 10.38
C ILE A 269 3.28 3.43 9.50
N LEU A 270 2.17 4.07 9.85
CA LEU A 270 0.89 3.93 9.18
C LEU A 270 0.66 5.15 8.29
N LEU A 271 0.44 4.92 7.00
CA LEU A 271 0.27 5.99 6.01
C LEU A 271 -1.19 6.19 5.58
N THR A 272 -2.05 5.17 5.74
CA THR A 272 -3.44 5.19 5.27
C THR A 272 -4.44 4.91 6.38
N GLU A 273 -5.69 5.37 6.22
CA GLU A 273 -6.78 5.08 7.15
C GLU A 273 -7.05 3.57 7.30
N GLU A 274 -6.88 2.80 6.23
CA GLU A 274 -7.03 1.35 6.26
C GLU A 274 -5.94 0.70 7.11
N GLU A 275 -4.69 1.17 7.02
CA GLU A 275 -3.60 0.69 7.88
C GLU A 275 -3.87 1.01 9.36
N GLU A 276 -4.37 2.21 9.68
CA GLU A 276 -4.76 2.58 11.04
C GLU A 276 -5.88 1.71 11.57
N ARG A 277 -6.90 1.47 10.74
CA ARG A 277 -8.02 0.58 11.11
C ARG A 277 -7.55 -0.84 11.41
N LEU A 278 -6.69 -1.41 10.54
CA LEU A 278 -6.13 -2.74 10.75
C LEU A 278 -5.22 -2.80 11.97
N PHE A 279 -4.44 -1.76 12.20
CA PHE A 279 -3.57 -1.65 13.37
C PHE A 279 -4.38 -1.64 14.67
N ALA A 280 -5.43 -0.82 14.76
CA ALA A 280 -6.27 -0.75 15.94
C ALA A 280 -6.92 -2.11 16.27
N LEU A 281 -7.44 -2.82 15.26
CA LEU A 281 -8.00 -4.16 15.44
C LEU A 281 -6.96 -5.18 15.91
N ALA A 282 -5.73 -5.11 15.38
CA ALA A 282 -4.66 -6.01 15.79
C ALA A 282 -4.14 -5.67 17.19
N GLU A 283 -4.10 -4.40 17.58
CA GLU A 283 -3.75 -3.96 18.92
C GLU A 283 -4.73 -4.48 19.98
N GLU A 284 -6.03 -4.46 19.69
CA GLU A 284 -7.05 -5.04 20.57
C GLU A 284 -6.82 -6.54 20.78
N ARG A 285 -6.54 -7.31 19.71
CA ARG A 285 -6.18 -8.73 19.80
C ARG A 285 -4.92 -8.94 20.62
N TYR A 286 -3.89 -8.14 20.38
CA TYR A 286 -2.66 -8.21 21.16
C TYR A 286 -2.89 -7.96 22.66
N LYS A 287 -3.71 -6.97 23.02
CA LYS A 287 -4.08 -6.70 24.42
C LYS A 287 -4.89 -7.87 25.04
N ALA A 288 -5.75 -8.50 24.26
CA ALA A 288 -6.53 -9.67 24.71
C ALA A 288 -5.64 -10.89 24.96
N ARG A 289 -4.62 -11.13 24.11
CA ARG A 289 -3.64 -12.24 24.30
C ARG A 289 -2.75 -12.08 25.55
N LYS A 290 -2.60 -10.87 26.07
CA LYS A 290 -1.78 -10.61 27.27
C LYS A 290 -2.51 -10.72 28.60
N LYS A 291 -3.82 -10.82 28.56
CA LYS A 291 -4.67 -11.06 29.76
C LYS A 291 -4.73 -12.55 30.09
#